data_3894a28f20af3b6557ffb223ff281d8a
#
_entry.id   3894a28f20af3b6557ffb223ff281d8a
#
_cell.length_a   1.000
_cell.length_b   1.000
_cell.length_c   1.000
_cell.angle_alpha   90.00
_cell.angle_beta   90.00
_cell.angle_gamma   90.00
#
_symmetry.space_group_name_H-M   'P 1'
#
loop_
_entity.id
_entity.type
_entity.pdbx_description
1 polymer ?
#
loop_
_entity_poly.entity_id
_entity_poly.type
_entity_poly.pdbx_seq_one_letter_code
_entity_poly.pdbx_strand_id
1 'polypeptide(L)'
;LTISAVAVGPFTTILNTDGTGITMIQQLTVPPALFTISGTPSVTIAVPTVYTFEVQATGPTCTGTSTIRGTLTVRPAISGSLDTSFGNNEQTICDNTGIQQIRYNTIGAVSVLPNAANPAWLTPSFNAITQILTVTGTPTISNSQQQSFDYTYTLQGAGFPCIGSSTPTVSGVITVDPAEQLVLTSGAGTDSQTVCLDRPIIDIVYEFRGSANAVA
;
A
#
# COMPACT_ATOMS: atom_id res chain seq x y z
N LEU A 1 16.05 6.71 -23.23
CA LEU A 1 15.93 8.05 -23.82
C LEU A 1 17.24 8.79 -23.65
N THR A 2 17.77 9.37 -24.73
CA THR A 2 19.00 10.16 -24.72
C THR A 2 18.62 11.62 -24.93
N ILE A 3 19.01 12.49 -24.02
CA ILE A 3 18.82 13.92 -24.12
C ILE A 3 20.17 14.50 -24.62
N SER A 4 20.18 15.14 -25.75
CA SER A 4 21.38 15.76 -26.32
C SER A 4 21.22 17.27 -26.42
N ALA A 5 22.18 18.03 -25.90
CA ALA A 5 22.27 19.47 -26.06
C ALA A 5 23.59 19.84 -26.71
N VAL A 6 23.55 20.66 -27.75
CA VAL A 6 24.73 21.23 -28.40
C VAL A 6 24.77 22.72 -28.12
N ALA A 7 25.79 23.17 -27.42
CA ALA A 7 25.99 24.59 -27.15
C ALA A 7 26.97 25.17 -28.19
N VAL A 8 26.48 26.11 -29.01
CA VAL A 8 27.27 26.82 -30.01
C VAL A 8 27.14 28.32 -29.78
N GLY A 9 28.18 28.98 -29.30
CA GLY A 9 28.24 30.45 -29.20
C GLY A 9 27.42 31.08 -28.06
N PRO A 10 27.26 32.40 -28.01
CA PRO A 10 26.64 33.13 -26.90
C PRO A 10 25.11 33.07 -26.97
N PHE A 11 24.50 31.89 -26.85
CA PHE A 11 23.04 31.73 -26.89
C PHE A 11 22.55 31.02 -25.67
N THR A 12 21.39 31.49 -25.18
CA THR A 12 20.58 30.73 -24.19
C THR A 12 19.80 29.71 -24.97
N THR A 13 20.17 28.45 -24.90
CA THR A 13 19.39 27.35 -25.49
C THR A 13 18.57 26.70 -24.40
N ILE A 14 17.26 26.82 -24.47
CA ILE A 14 16.33 26.07 -23.64
C ILE A 14 15.99 24.81 -24.46
N LEU A 15 16.48 23.67 -24.05
CA LEU A 15 16.08 22.39 -24.61
C LEU A 15 15.05 21.77 -23.67
N ASN A 16 13.78 21.88 -24.08
CA ASN A 16 12.72 21.13 -23.45
C ASN A 16 12.67 19.76 -24.12
N THR A 17 13.08 18.73 -23.41
CA THR A 17 13.24 17.41 -23.98
C THR A 17 12.04 16.56 -23.63
N ASP A 18 11.24 16.24 -24.61
CA ASP A 18 10.38 15.06 -24.71
C ASP A 18 9.31 14.80 -23.63
N GLY A 19 8.78 15.79 -22.98
CA GLY A 19 7.72 15.61 -22.00
C GLY A 19 8.19 15.06 -20.64
N THR A 20 9.50 14.93 -20.41
CA THR A 20 10.05 14.48 -19.10
C THR A 20 9.94 15.54 -18.00
N GLY A 21 9.66 16.80 -18.34
CA GLY A 21 9.66 17.93 -17.40
C GLY A 21 11.05 18.41 -16.98
N ILE A 22 12.11 17.93 -17.67
CA ILE A 22 13.49 18.33 -17.40
C ILE A 22 13.92 19.40 -18.40
N THR A 23 14.43 20.50 -17.89
CA THR A 23 14.89 21.65 -18.66
C THR A 23 16.40 21.79 -18.53
N MET A 24 17.08 21.96 -19.67
CA MET A 24 18.48 22.32 -19.70
C MET A 24 18.60 23.80 -20.04
N ILE A 25 19.28 24.55 -19.18
CA ILE A 25 19.50 25.99 -19.35
C ILE A 25 21.01 26.22 -19.42
N GLN A 26 21.47 26.77 -20.54
CA GLN A 26 22.83 27.30 -20.64
C GLN A 26 22.77 28.81 -20.37
N GLN A 27 23.49 29.25 -19.35
CA GLN A 27 23.66 30.67 -19.07
C GLN A 27 25.09 31.06 -19.48
N LEU A 28 25.20 31.77 -20.57
CA LEU A 28 26.49 32.28 -21.06
C LEU A 28 26.66 33.70 -20.49
N THR A 29 27.41 33.80 -19.43
CA THR A 29 28.04 35.06 -19.01
C THR A 29 29.54 34.90 -19.21
N VAL A 30 30.28 36.00 -19.23
CA VAL A 30 31.77 36.02 -19.33
C VAL A 30 32.39 34.86 -18.55
N PRO A 31 33.41 34.14 -19.06
CA PRO A 31 33.98 32.95 -18.45
C PRO A 31 34.15 33.07 -16.92
N PRO A 32 33.81 32.05 -16.15
CA PRO A 32 33.36 30.72 -16.52
C PRO A 32 31.85 30.64 -16.85
N ALA A 33 31.53 30.08 -18.04
CA ALA A 33 30.13 29.80 -18.41
C ALA A 33 29.58 28.59 -17.63
N LEU A 34 28.39 28.73 -17.13
CA LEU A 34 27.71 27.67 -16.38
C LEU A 34 26.65 26.94 -17.25
N PHE A 35 26.60 25.65 -17.15
CA PHE A 35 25.53 24.83 -17.71
C PHE A 35 24.73 24.18 -16.59
N THR A 36 23.44 24.45 -16.56
CA THR A 36 22.56 23.93 -15.51
C THR A 36 21.52 22.99 -16.10
N ILE A 37 21.38 21.82 -15.51
CA ILE A 37 20.27 20.89 -15.76
C ILE A 37 19.33 20.98 -14.55
N SER A 38 18.06 21.34 -14.78
CA SER A 38 17.07 21.47 -13.73
C SER A 38 15.71 21.02 -14.23
N GLY A 39 14.78 20.79 -13.35
CA GLY A 39 13.41 20.44 -13.70
C GLY A 39 12.79 19.43 -12.72
N THR A 40 11.49 19.23 -12.89
CA THR A 40 10.72 18.23 -12.15
C THR A 40 10.26 17.16 -13.14
N PRO A 41 10.66 15.89 -12.98
CA PRO A 41 10.18 14.82 -13.84
C PRO A 41 8.66 14.72 -13.78
N SER A 42 7.99 14.73 -14.93
CA SER A 42 6.51 14.65 -15.05
C SER A 42 6.05 13.38 -15.75
N VAL A 43 6.94 12.41 -15.94
CA VAL A 43 6.66 11.14 -16.63
C VAL A 43 5.91 10.16 -15.71
N THR A 44 4.94 9.45 -16.27
CA THR A 44 4.29 8.33 -15.59
C THR A 44 5.12 7.07 -15.81
N ILE A 45 5.68 6.52 -14.74
CA ILE A 45 6.50 5.30 -14.77
C ILE A 45 6.03 4.35 -13.67
N ALA A 46 6.07 3.05 -13.94
CA ALA A 46 5.72 2.00 -12.96
C ALA A 46 6.97 1.40 -12.28
N VAL A 47 8.13 1.56 -12.89
CA VAL A 47 9.43 1.05 -12.40
C VAL A 47 10.49 2.15 -12.47
N PRO A 48 11.54 2.09 -11.64
CA PRO A 48 12.65 3.02 -11.75
C PRO A 48 13.23 3.04 -13.17
N THR A 49 13.27 4.22 -13.78
CA THR A 49 13.73 4.41 -15.16
C THR A 49 14.94 5.31 -15.18
N VAL A 50 15.98 4.87 -15.92
CA VAL A 50 17.23 5.63 -16.07
C VAL A 50 17.18 6.39 -17.38
N TYR A 51 17.36 7.70 -17.29
CA TYR A 51 17.54 8.61 -18.41
C TYR A 51 19.01 9.00 -18.51
N THR A 52 19.58 8.96 -19.71
CA THR A 52 20.94 9.43 -19.96
C THR A 52 20.87 10.81 -20.62
N PHE A 53 21.80 11.68 -20.26
CA PHE A 53 21.96 12.96 -20.92
C PHE A 53 23.43 13.13 -21.41
N GLU A 54 23.58 13.88 -22.49
CA GLU A 54 24.86 14.26 -23.07
C GLU A 54 24.87 15.76 -23.32
N VAL A 55 25.90 16.41 -22.84
CA VAL A 55 26.16 17.83 -23.10
C VAL A 55 27.42 17.96 -23.90
N GLN A 56 27.32 18.60 -25.07
CA GLN A 56 28.47 18.90 -25.94
C GLN A 56 28.75 20.40 -25.94
N ALA A 57 30.00 20.77 -25.78
CA ALA A 57 30.49 22.13 -25.94
C ALA A 57 31.39 22.22 -27.12
N THR A 58 31.13 23.19 -28.03
CA THR A 58 31.96 23.50 -29.18
C THR A 58 32.38 24.97 -29.14
N GLY A 59 33.62 25.26 -29.37
CA GLY A 59 34.14 26.63 -29.42
C GLY A 59 34.21 27.18 -30.85
N PRO A 60 34.07 28.50 -31.05
CA PRO A 60 34.12 29.10 -32.39
C PRO A 60 35.50 29.14 -33.00
N THR A 61 36.54 29.05 -32.18
CA THR A 61 37.95 29.22 -32.63
C THR A 61 38.80 27.96 -32.49
N CYS A 62 38.35 26.98 -31.68
CA CYS A 62 39.06 25.71 -31.51
C CYS A 62 38.18 24.57 -32.05
N THR A 63 38.69 23.73 -32.92
CA THR A 63 37.95 22.63 -33.57
C THR A 63 37.72 21.42 -32.67
N GLY A 64 37.83 21.57 -31.36
CA GLY A 64 37.58 20.51 -30.37
C GLY A 64 36.15 20.52 -29.86
N THR A 65 35.57 19.32 -29.72
CA THR A 65 34.28 19.10 -29.03
C THR A 65 34.55 18.49 -27.67
N SER A 66 34.04 19.10 -26.60
CA SER A 66 34.04 18.51 -25.25
C SER A 66 32.67 17.93 -24.97
N THR A 67 32.63 16.70 -24.50
CA THR A 67 31.36 15.99 -24.23
C THR A 67 31.36 15.50 -22.80
N ILE A 68 30.27 15.80 -22.08
CA ILE A 68 29.96 15.28 -20.72
C ILE A 68 28.68 14.46 -20.80
N ARG A 69 28.68 13.29 -20.14
CA ARG A 69 27.54 12.41 -20.04
C ARG A 69 27.16 12.20 -18.58
N GLY A 70 25.89 12.06 -18.35
CA GLY A 70 25.35 11.73 -17.01
C GLY A 70 24.09 10.92 -17.10
N THR A 71 23.60 10.51 -15.92
CA THR A 71 22.38 9.75 -15.79
C THR A 71 21.47 10.39 -14.76
N LEU A 72 20.16 10.33 -15.00
CA LEU A 72 19.11 10.68 -14.06
C LEU A 72 18.20 9.47 -13.86
N THR A 73 18.13 8.96 -12.65
CA THR A 73 17.19 7.89 -12.33
C THR A 73 15.92 8.50 -11.76
N VAL A 74 14.81 8.35 -12.47
CA VAL A 74 13.48 8.73 -12.00
C VAL A 74 12.83 7.49 -11.38
N ARG A 75 12.27 7.63 -10.20
CA ARG A 75 11.55 6.56 -9.49
C ARG A 75 10.06 6.84 -9.53
N PRO A 76 9.20 5.80 -9.62
CA PRO A 76 7.76 6.00 -9.56
C PRO A 76 7.34 6.52 -8.18
N ALA A 77 6.25 7.28 -8.15
CA ALA A 77 5.57 7.58 -6.89
C ALA A 77 5.01 6.28 -6.31
N ILE A 78 5.17 6.11 -5.00
CA ILE A 78 4.65 4.93 -4.32
C ILE A 78 3.14 5.08 -4.19
N SER A 79 2.40 4.04 -4.57
CA SER A 79 0.95 4.01 -4.42
C SER A 79 0.45 2.58 -4.20
N GLY A 80 -0.77 2.45 -3.66
CA GLY A 80 -1.46 1.18 -3.52
C GLY A 80 -2.95 1.35 -3.80
N SER A 81 -3.54 0.37 -4.46
CA SER A 81 -4.97 0.31 -4.76
C SER A 81 -5.53 -1.09 -4.49
N LEU A 82 -6.75 -1.16 -3.96
CA LEU A 82 -7.43 -2.43 -3.75
C LEU A 82 -7.70 -3.13 -5.08
N ASP A 83 -7.42 -4.42 -5.14
CA ASP A 83 -7.80 -5.31 -6.23
C ASP A 83 -9.16 -5.96 -5.90
N THR A 84 -10.25 -5.33 -6.31
CA THR A 84 -11.61 -5.75 -6.00
C THR A 84 -12.02 -7.08 -6.65
N SER A 85 -11.20 -7.64 -7.54
CA SER A 85 -11.48 -8.95 -8.15
C SER A 85 -11.18 -10.13 -7.21
N PHE A 86 -10.46 -9.91 -6.10
CA PHE A 86 -10.11 -10.95 -5.12
C PHE A 86 -10.93 -10.87 -3.84
N GLY A 87 -11.18 -9.70 -3.33
CA GLY A 87 -11.92 -9.51 -2.09
C GLY A 87 -12.07 -8.03 -1.75
N ASN A 88 -12.93 -7.76 -0.79
CA ASN A 88 -13.11 -6.39 -0.28
C ASN A 88 -12.19 -6.17 0.94
N ASN A 89 -11.75 -4.95 1.14
CA ASN A 89 -11.00 -4.54 2.33
C ASN A 89 -11.90 -4.28 3.56
N GLU A 90 -13.21 -4.37 3.38
CA GLU A 90 -14.22 -4.34 4.43
C GLU A 90 -14.98 -5.67 4.40
N GLN A 91 -14.85 -6.49 5.43
CA GLN A 91 -15.47 -7.81 5.50
C GLN A 91 -16.12 -8.01 6.86
N THR A 92 -17.29 -8.70 6.85
CA THR A 92 -17.91 -9.22 8.06
C THR A 92 -17.88 -10.74 8.00
N ILE A 93 -17.32 -11.37 9.01
CA ILE A 93 -17.11 -12.82 9.06
C ILE A 93 -17.39 -13.37 10.45
N CYS A 94 -17.62 -14.66 10.54
CA CYS A 94 -17.76 -15.32 11.84
C CYS A 94 -16.41 -15.59 12.49
N ASP A 95 -16.38 -15.64 13.80
CA ASP A 95 -15.23 -16.10 14.59
C ASP A 95 -14.70 -17.45 14.08
N ASN A 96 -13.39 -17.63 14.11
CA ASN A 96 -12.69 -18.81 13.58
C ASN A 96 -12.90 -19.09 12.07
N THR A 97 -13.42 -18.12 11.31
CA THR A 97 -13.56 -18.22 9.84
C THR A 97 -12.46 -17.38 9.19
N GLY A 98 -11.80 -17.95 8.18
CA GLY A 98 -10.77 -17.20 7.41
C GLY A 98 -11.39 -16.05 6.62
N ILE A 99 -10.73 -14.88 6.61
CA ILE A 99 -11.13 -13.78 5.74
C ILE A 99 -10.98 -14.18 4.27
N GLN A 100 -11.84 -13.64 3.41
CA GLN A 100 -11.58 -13.67 1.97
C GLN A 100 -10.27 -12.92 1.71
N GLN A 101 -9.39 -13.50 0.89
CA GLN A 101 -8.10 -12.91 0.57
C GLN A 101 -8.27 -11.47 0.06
N ILE A 102 -7.56 -10.53 0.68
CA ILE A 102 -7.53 -9.13 0.27
C ILE A 102 -6.24 -8.89 -0.49
N ARG A 103 -6.33 -8.26 -1.65
CA ARG A 103 -5.16 -7.93 -2.47
C ARG A 103 -5.09 -6.45 -2.77
N TYR A 104 -3.88 -5.92 -2.69
CA TYR A 104 -3.56 -4.56 -3.11
C TYR A 104 -2.50 -4.62 -4.21
N ASN A 105 -2.78 -3.98 -5.33
CA ASN A 105 -1.81 -3.70 -6.37
C ASN A 105 -1.02 -2.47 -5.94
N THR A 106 0.31 -2.56 -5.92
CA THR A 106 1.20 -1.46 -5.53
C THR A 106 2.07 -1.00 -6.69
N ILE A 107 2.59 0.21 -6.61
CA ILE A 107 3.57 0.75 -7.55
C ILE A 107 4.73 1.30 -6.74
N GLY A 108 5.96 0.95 -7.11
CA GLY A 108 7.18 1.50 -6.53
C GLY A 108 7.48 1.06 -5.09
N ALA A 109 6.67 0.18 -4.50
CA ALA A 109 6.95 -0.38 -3.19
C ALA A 109 8.05 -1.46 -3.27
N VAL A 110 8.92 -1.50 -2.28
CA VAL A 110 9.95 -2.55 -2.11
C VAL A 110 9.70 -3.37 -0.86
N SER A 111 8.97 -2.83 0.09
CA SER A 111 8.54 -3.51 1.31
C SER A 111 7.25 -2.91 1.85
N VAL A 112 6.62 -3.64 2.77
CA VAL A 112 5.39 -3.24 3.44
C VAL A 112 5.60 -3.38 4.94
N LEU A 113 5.25 -2.33 5.68
CA LEU A 113 5.35 -2.31 7.13
C LEU A 113 3.95 -2.36 7.75
N PRO A 114 3.62 -3.39 8.55
CA PRO A 114 2.36 -3.43 9.28
C PRO A 114 2.36 -2.38 10.39
N ASN A 115 1.20 -1.78 10.65
CA ASN A 115 0.99 -0.98 11.83
C ASN A 115 1.03 -1.88 13.07
N ALA A 116 1.63 -1.40 14.17
CA ALA A 116 1.69 -2.16 15.43
C ALA A 116 0.29 -2.44 16.05
N ALA A 117 -0.72 -1.66 15.69
CA ALA A 117 -2.10 -1.85 16.10
C ALA A 117 -2.87 -2.89 15.25
N ASN A 118 -2.27 -3.40 14.17
CA ASN A 118 -2.93 -4.43 13.36
C ASN A 118 -3.16 -5.69 14.18
N PRO A 119 -4.31 -6.37 13.99
CA PRO A 119 -4.58 -7.64 14.64
C PRO A 119 -3.49 -8.68 14.36
N ALA A 120 -3.02 -9.38 15.39
CA ALA A 120 -1.93 -10.36 15.26
C ALA A 120 -2.28 -11.57 14.37
N TRP A 121 -3.58 -11.85 14.19
CA TRP A 121 -4.06 -12.92 13.31
C TRP A 121 -4.06 -12.54 11.82
N LEU A 122 -3.86 -11.26 11.46
CA LEU A 122 -3.68 -10.85 10.07
C LEU A 122 -2.25 -11.12 9.60
N THR A 123 -2.14 -11.81 8.49
CA THR A 123 -0.86 -12.21 7.89
C THR A 123 -0.69 -11.52 6.54
N PRO A 124 0.14 -10.46 6.46
CA PRO A 124 0.48 -9.84 5.19
C PRO A 124 1.58 -10.64 4.47
N SER A 125 1.49 -10.71 3.16
CA SER A 125 2.53 -11.22 2.27
C SER A 125 2.73 -10.26 1.11
N PHE A 126 3.92 -9.72 0.95
CA PHE A 126 4.25 -8.78 -0.11
C PHE A 126 5.26 -9.37 -1.10
N ASN A 127 4.96 -9.28 -2.38
CA ASN A 127 5.86 -9.69 -3.46
C ASN A 127 6.33 -8.42 -4.22
N ALA A 128 7.60 -8.06 -4.05
CA ALA A 128 8.19 -6.87 -4.66
C ALA A 128 8.36 -6.98 -6.19
N ILE A 129 8.35 -8.19 -6.76
CA ILE A 129 8.45 -8.38 -8.21
C ILE A 129 7.10 -8.15 -8.88
N THR A 130 6.04 -8.75 -8.34
CA THR A 130 4.68 -8.59 -8.86
C THR A 130 3.98 -7.34 -8.36
N GLN A 131 4.58 -6.65 -7.38
CA GLN A 131 4.01 -5.47 -6.73
C GLN A 131 2.63 -5.76 -6.11
N ILE A 132 2.46 -6.93 -5.49
CA ILE A 132 1.20 -7.34 -4.87
C ILE A 132 1.40 -7.53 -3.38
N LEU A 133 0.56 -6.86 -2.59
CA LEU A 133 0.36 -7.14 -1.17
C LEU A 133 -0.90 -8.01 -1.04
N THR A 134 -0.76 -9.16 -0.40
CA THR A 134 -1.85 -10.06 -0.05
C THR A 134 -2.03 -10.08 1.46
N VAL A 135 -3.27 -9.96 1.94
CA VAL A 135 -3.62 -10.06 3.36
C VAL A 135 -4.58 -11.21 3.55
N THR A 136 -4.24 -12.10 4.47
CA THR A 136 -5.05 -13.27 4.88
C THR A 136 -5.08 -13.33 6.40
N GLY A 137 -5.94 -14.17 6.96
CA GLY A 137 -6.00 -14.39 8.39
C GLY A 137 -7.26 -15.09 8.83
N THR A 138 -7.27 -15.56 10.07
CA THR A 138 -8.42 -16.17 10.73
C THR A 138 -8.53 -15.55 12.12
N PRO A 139 -9.53 -14.70 12.36
CA PRO A 139 -9.71 -14.08 13.66
C PRO A 139 -10.16 -15.08 14.71
N THR A 140 -9.75 -14.81 15.94
CA THR A 140 -10.24 -15.45 17.14
C THR A 140 -10.64 -14.36 18.13
N ILE A 141 -11.91 -14.30 18.51
CA ILE A 141 -12.39 -13.39 19.53
C ILE A 141 -12.80 -14.16 20.79
N SER A 142 -12.52 -13.58 21.95
CA SER A 142 -12.79 -14.21 23.24
C SER A 142 -14.08 -13.74 23.91
N ASN A 143 -14.78 -12.80 23.31
CA ASN A 143 -16.01 -12.26 23.85
C ASN A 143 -17.24 -12.67 23.01
N SER A 144 -18.41 -12.50 23.58
CA SER A 144 -19.70 -12.83 22.98
C SER A 144 -20.33 -11.67 22.20
N GLN A 145 -19.52 -10.69 21.77
CA GLN A 145 -20.00 -9.50 21.05
C GLN A 145 -19.21 -9.28 19.78
N GLN A 146 -19.87 -8.73 18.76
CA GLN A 146 -19.23 -8.32 17.51
C GLN A 146 -18.07 -7.36 17.79
N GLN A 147 -16.96 -7.56 17.10
CA GLN A 147 -15.78 -6.71 17.17
C GLN A 147 -15.34 -6.25 15.78
N SER A 148 -14.92 -5.01 15.68
CA SER A 148 -14.32 -4.46 14.45
C SER A 148 -12.83 -4.21 14.66
N PHE A 149 -12.04 -4.62 13.66
CA PHE A 149 -10.59 -4.52 13.65
C PHE A 149 -10.14 -3.72 12.44
N ASP A 150 -9.61 -2.54 12.69
CA ASP A 150 -8.93 -1.75 11.67
C ASP A 150 -7.55 -2.31 11.42
N TYR A 151 -7.11 -2.25 10.16
CA TYR A 151 -5.73 -2.56 9.81
C TYR A 151 -5.17 -1.54 8.83
N THR A 152 -3.88 -1.33 8.91
CA THR A 152 -3.14 -0.40 8.03
C THR A 152 -1.76 -0.95 7.72
N TYR A 153 -1.37 -0.88 6.45
CA TYR A 153 -0.03 -1.22 6.00
C TYR A 153 0.58 -0.01 5.30
N THR A 154 1.81 0.32 5.70
CA THR A 154 2.60 1.40 5.09
C THR A 154 3.46 0.84 3.97
N LEU A 155 3.35 1.41 2.78
CA LEU A 155 4.15 1.02 1.62
C LEU A 155 5.49 1.78 1.65
N GLN A 156 6.59 1.06 1.55
CA GLN A 156 7.94 1.63 1.60
C GLN A 156 8.65 1.49 0.26
N GLY A 157 9.33 2.55 -0.18
CA GLY A 157 10.14 2.55 -1.40
C GLY A 157 11.62 2.36 -1.14
N ALA A 158 12.39 2.06 -2.19
CA ALA A 158 13.83 1.88 -2.10
C ALA A 158 14.58 3.20 -1.85
N GLY A 159 15.15 3.36 -0.67
CA GLY A 159 16.34 4.11 -0.36
C GLY A 159 16.34 5.65 -0.39
N PHE A 160 15.45 6.31 -1.12
CA PHE A 160 15.25 7.77 -1.04
C PHE A 160 13.76 8.04 -0.99
N PRO A 161 13.22 8.61 0.10
CA PRO A 161 11.89 9.16 0.04
C PRO A 161 11.89 10.21 -1.07
N CYS A 162 11.00 10.10 -2.05
CA CYS A 162 10.71 11.21 -2.92
C CYS A 162 10.24 12.34 -2.00
N ILE A 163 11.07 13.38 -1.83
CA ILE A 163 10.79 14.50 -0.93
C ILE A 163 9.45 15.08 -1.35
N GLY A 164 8.46 15.02 -0.45
CA GLY A 164 7.10 15.50 -0.68
C GLY A 164 6.02 14.45 -0.85
N SER A 165 6.32 13.15 -0.94
CA SER A 165 5.29 12.12 -0.87
C SER A 165 5.08 11.70 0.59
N SER A 166 3.86 11.89 1.10
CA SER A 166 3.40 11.17 2.31
C SER A 166 3.64 9.68 2.08
N THR A 167 4.08 8.96 3.09
CA THR A 167 4.20 7.50 3.03
C THR A 167 2.81 6.93 2.73
N PRO A 168 2.57 6.34 1.54
CA PRO A 168 1.26 5.85 1.18
C PRO A 168 0.92 4.62 2.02
N THR A 169 -0.34 4.53 2.40
CA THR A 169 -0.88 3.43 3.18
C THR A 169 -2.02 2.75 2.44
N VAL A 170 -2.24 1.48 2.74
CA VAL A 170 -3.46 0.75 2.41
C VAL A 170 -4.10 0.27 3.71
N SER A 171 -5.43 0.27 3.78
CA SER A 171 -6.15 -0.03 5.00
C SER A 171 -7.50 -0.70 4.73
N GLY A 172 -8.11 -1.23 5.77
CA GLY A 172 -9.45 -1.79 5.74
C GLY A 172 -9.95 -2.13 7.14
N VAL A 173 -11.13 -2.74 7.19
CA VAL A 173 -11.82 -3.11 8.43
C VAL A 173 -12.33 -4.54 8.33
N ILE A 174 -12.06 -5.35 9.34
CA ILE A 174 -12.67 -6.67 9.48
C ILE A 174 -13.57 -6.68 10.70
N THR A 175 -14.84 -6.90 10.45
CA THR A 175 -15.84 -7.09 11.52
C THR A 175 -16.00 -8.59 11.78
N VAL A 176 -15.85 -8.99 13.01
CA VAL A 176 -15.94 -10.39 13.43
C VAL A 176 -17.16 -10.56 14.31
N ASP A 177 -18.07 -11.42 13.86
CA ASP A 177 -19.22 -11.85 14.64
C ASP A 177 -18.84 -13.04 15.53
N PRO A 178 -19.24 -13.05 16.80
CA PRO A 178 -18.98 -14.18 17.68
C PRO A 178 -19.68 -15.44 17.17
N ALA A 179 -19.11 -16.60 17.47
CA ALA A 179 -19.76 -17.87 17.19
C ALA A 179 -21.05 -18.01 17.98
N GLU A 180 -22.11 -18.49 17.33
CA GLU A 180 -23.39 -18.74 17.95
C GLU A 180 -23.31 -19.88 19.01
N GLN A 181 -23.72 -19.63 20.22
CA GLN A 181 -23.65 -20.59 21.30
C GLN A 181 -24.92 -20.54 22.18
N LEU A 182 -25.39 -21.71 22.56
CA LEU A 182 -26.36 -21.86 23.63
C LEU A 182 -25.65 -22.45 24.85
N VAL A 183 -25.68 -21.75 25.96
CA VAL A 183 -25.06 -22.15 27.22
C VAL A 183 -26.11 -22.37 28.26
N LEU A 184 -26.21 -23.58 28.84
CA LEU A 184 -27.11 -23.86 29.97
C LEU A 184 -26.64 -23.02 31.16
N THR A 185 -27.51 -22.14 31.66
CA THR A 185 -27.25 -21.26 32.81
C THR A 185 -28.01 -21.66 34.06
N SER A 186 -29.09 -22.46 33.94
CA SER A 186 -29.68 -23.15 35.07
C SER A 186 -28.73 -24.25 35.57
N GLY A 187 -28.84 -24.70 36.80
CA GLY A 187 -27.91 -25.68 37.41
C GLY A 187 -27.65 -26.91 36.52
N ALA A 188 -26.49 -27.53 36.69
CA ALA A 188 -26.10 -28.69 35.91
C ALA A 188 -27.14 -29.82 36.04
N GLY A 189 -27.52 -30.40 34.86
CA GLY A 189 -28.51 -31.48 34.82
C GLY A 189 -29.98 -31.04 34.82
N THR A 190 -30.26 -29.72 34.83
CA THR A 190 -31.64 -29.23 34.71
C THR A 190 -32.24 -29.48 33.33
N ASP A 191 -31.42 -29.68 32.32
CA ASP A 191 -31.81 -30.07 30.96
C ASP A 191 -32.15 -31.57 30.81
N SER A 192 -32.00 -32.35 31.90
CA SER A 192 -32.36 -33.76 31.95
C SER A 192 -33.11 -34.07 33.29
N GLN A 193 -34.42 -33.94 33.31
CA GLN A 193 -35.23 -34.06 34.52
C GLN A 193 -36.21 -35.25 34.40
N THR A 194 -36.37 -35.95 35.51
CA THR A 194 -37.48 -36.90 35.71
C THR A 194 -38.43 -36.35 36.76
N VAL A 195 -39.68 -36.11 36.39
CA VAL A 195 -40.70 -35.54 37.27
C VAL A 195 -41.93 -36.43 37.32
N CYS A 196 -42.65 -36.39 38.41
CA CYS A 196 -43.93 -37.06 38.52
C CYS A 196 -45.02 -36.25 37.80
N LEU A 197 -46.09 -36.95 37.41
CA LEU A 197 -47.29 -36.31 36.87
C LEU A 197 -47.80 -35.22 37.86
N ASP A 198 -48.22 -34.08 37.30
CA ASP A 198 -48.73 -32.91 38.03
C ASP A 198 -47.70 -32.22 38.95
N ARG A 199 -46.42 -32.46 38.73
CA ARG A 199 -45.31 -31.74 39.37
C ARG A 199 -44.61 -30.82 38.40
N PRO A 200 -44.28 -29.59 38.81
CA PRO A 200 -43.54 -28.68 37.97
C PRO A 200 -42.10 -29.18 37.71
N ILE A 201 -41.58 -28.90 36.53
CA ILE A 201 -40.14 -29.03 36.21
C ILE A 201 -39.40 -27.88 36.90
N ILE A 202 -38.12 -28.08 37.13
CA ILE A 202 -37.18 -26.99 37.42
C ILE A 202 -36.91 -26.25 36.13
N ASP A 203 -36.91 -24.91 36.19
CA ASP A 203 -36.69 -24.10 35.00
C ASP A 203 -35.37 -24.47 34.30
N ILE A 204 -35.46 -24.69 32.98
CA ILE A 204 -34.34 -24.93 32.13
C ILE A 204 -34.04 -23.60 31.43
N VAL A 205 -32.90 -22.98 31.74
CA VAL A 205 -32.54 -21.68 31.22
C VAL A 205 -31.25 -21.80 30.39
N TYR A 206 -31.33 -21.38 29.12
CA TYR A 206 -30.19 -21.25 28.25
C TYR A 206 -29.93 -19.78 28.00
N GLU A 207 -28.66 -19.39 28.04
CA GLU A 207 -28.17 -18.11 27.56
C GLU A 207 -27.74 -18.28 26.11
N PHE A 208 -28.29 -17.44 25.25
CA PHE A 208 -27.82 -17.35 23.86
C PHE A 208 -26.65 -16.36 23.81
N ARG A 209 -25.55 -16.77 23.17
CA ARG A 209 -24.37 -15.94 22.89
C ARG A 209 -24.13 -15.95 21.39
N GLY A 210 -24.03 -14.77 20.81
CA GLY A 210 -23.84 -14.62 19.36
C GLY A 210 -24.48 -13.34 18.84
N SER A 211 -24.41 -13.14 17.52
CA SER A 211 -24.94 -11.96 16.84
C SER A 211 -26.42 -12.08 16.46
N ALA A 212 -26.96 -13.29 16.35
CA ALA A 212 -28.34 -13.51 15.97
C ALA A 212 -29.31 -13.36 17.19
N ASN A 213 -30.52 -12.90 16.92
CA ASN A 213 -31.60 -12.93 17.90
C ASN A 213 -32.09 -14.36 18.03
N ALA A 214 -32.30 -14.83 19.29
CA ALA A 214 -32.91 -16.11 19.52
C ALA A 214 -34.32 -16.14 18.88
N VAL A 215 -34.53 -17.11 17.99
CA VAL A 215 -35.86 -17.37 17.42
C VAL A 215 -36.49 -18.45 18.28
N ALA A 216 -37.56 -18.10 18.99
CA ALA A 216 -38.37 -19.05 19.78
C ALA A 216 -39.32 -19.82 18.87
#